data_27d9601a9b12293860c43c8787c1d489
#
_entry.id   27d9601a9b12293860c43c8787c1d489
#
_cell.length_a   1.000
_cell.length_b   1.000
_cell.length_c   1.000
_cell.angle_alpha   90.00
_cell.angle_beta   90.00
_cell.angle_gamma   90.00
#
_symmetry.space_group_name_H-M   'P 1'
#
loop_
_entity.id
_entity.type
_entity.pdbx_description
1 polymer ?
#
loop_
_entity_poly.entity_id
_entity_poly.type
_entity_poly.pdbx_seq_one_letter_code
_entity_poly.pdbx_strand_id
1 'polypeptide(L)'
;MSFEEARVVCVVYLSVIIPILVFFKNKSFLPRWVFPVYVISFLACAIGWELWFTYGWIDGAAVNLRRSDALNNWLPRDINWLMNSLGDAGAVLLSGFWIMWMSAYKDQRIFLKWNWKAFSILMIWCIGQNILVEMFLYHDQLAAGKPLSWAPLSPLGPYFNPVLLEFNNRTLMLQSQIPWLLLPALIYKTVIKINTRFS
;
A
#
# COMPACT_ATOMS: atom_id res chain seq x y z
N MET A 1 -4.49 20.34 -14.93
CA MET A 1 -4.62 19.33 -13.87
C MET A 1 -6.00 19.47 -13.25
N SER A 2 -6.81 18.41 -13.26
CA SER A 2 -8.13 18.39 -12.62
C SER A 2 -8.01 18.32 -11.09
N PHE A 3 -9.15 18.46 -10.39
CA PHE A 3 -9.16 18.29 -8.92
C PHE A 3 -8.80 16.87 -8.51
N GLU A 4 -9.30 15.88 -9.25
CA GLU A 4 -9.01 14.45 -9.01
C GLU A 4 -7.52 14.14 -9.18
N GLU A 5 -6.90 14.68 -10.23
CA GLU A 5 -5.46 14.53 -10.47
C GLU A 5 -4.63 15.21 -9.35
N ALA A 6 -5.02 16.41 -8.93
CA ALA A 6 -4.37 17.10 -7.81
C ALA A 6 -4.49 16.30 -6.52
N ARG A 7 -5.65 15.70 -6.25
CA ARG A 7 -5.87 14.83 -5.11
C ARG A 7 -4.92 13.63 -5.13
N VAL A 8 -4.79 12.95 -6.28
CA VAL A 8 -3.85 11.82 -6.44
C VAL A 8 -2.43 12.24 -6.10
N VAL A 9 -1.95 13.33 -6.70
CA VAL A 9 -0.60 13.86 -6.44
C VAL A 9 -0.40 14.15 -4.94
N CYS A 10 -1.33 14.90 -4.34
CA CYS A 10 -1.25 15.25 -2.93
C CYS A 10 -1.22 14.01 -2.02
N VAL A 11 -2.12 13.05 -2.24
CA VAL A 11 -2.19 11.85 -1.40
C VAL A 11 -0.92 11.03 -1.53
N VAL A 12 -0.41 10.82 -2.73
CA VAL A 12 0.83 10.05 -2.96
C VAL A 12 2.03 10.70 -2.24
N TYR A 13 2.23 12.00 -2.38
CA TYR A 13 3.34 12.66 -1.68
C TYR A 13 3.14 12.71 -0.16
N LEU A 14 1.93 13.02 0.32
CA LEU A 14 1.65 13.10 1.76
C LEU A 14 1.76 11.73 2.44
N SER A 15 1.41 10.64 1.75
CA SER A 15 1.59 9.28 2.27
C SER A 15 3.04 8.93 2.60
N VAL A 16 4.00 9.63 2.01
CA VAL A 16 5.44 9.48 2.28
C VAL A 16 5.94 10.53 3.28
N ILE A 17 5.61 11.80 3.03
CA ILE A 17 6.13 12.92 3.83
C ILE A 17 5.68 12.79 5.29
N ILE A 18 4.40 12.49 5.53
CA ILE A 18 3.86 12.42 6.90
C ILE A 18 4.54 11.31 7.72
N PRO A 19 4.62 10.04 7.29
CA PRO A 19 5.33 9.01 8.04
C PRO A 19 6.81 9.34 8.29
N ILE A 20 7.51 9.91 7.31
CA ILE A 20 8.90 10.32 7.47
C ILE A 20 9.04 11.40 8.54
N LEU A 21 8.22 12.44 8.51
CA LEU A 21 8.25 13.49 9.52
C LEU A 21 7.90 12.96 10.92
N VAL A 22 6.89 12.09 11.02
CA VAL A 22 6.51 11.43 12.28
C VAL A 22 7.67 10.58 12.80
N PHE A 23 8.34 9.83 11.93
CA PHE A 23 9.51 9.03 12.28
C PHE A 23 10.64 9.90 12.85
N PHE A 24 11.06 10.93 12.14
CA PHE A 24 12.15 11.79 12.61
C PHE A 24 11.82 12.54 13.90
N LYS A 25 10.58 13.01 14.05
CA LYS A 25 10.13 13.68 15.29
C LYS A 25 10.13 12.74 16.49
N ASN A 26 9.85 11.45 16.30
CA ASN A 26 9.66 10.49 17.36
C ASN A 26 10.77 9.42 17.45
N LYS A 27 11.84 9.52 16.68
CA LYS A 27 12.87 8.49 16.55
C LYS A 27 13.43 7.94 17.87
N SER A 28 13.51 8.77 18.91
CA SER A 28 14.00 8.39 20.24
C SER A 28 13.00 7.57 21.07
N PHE A 29 11.73 7.61 20.71
CA PHE A 29 10.64 6.89 21.40
C PHE A 29 10.16 5.66 20.63
N LEU A 30 10.51 5.56 19.35
CA LEU A 30 10.09 4.44 18.52
C LEU A 30 10.86 3.17 18.88
N PRO A 31 10.16 2.01 18.93
CA PRO A 31 10.82 0.71 19.09
C PRO A 31 11.88 0.47 18.03
N ARG A 32 12.99 -0.20 18.39
CA ARG A 32 14.12 -0.47 17.48
C ARG A 32 13.74 -1.26 16.23
N TRP A 33 12.66 -2.03 16.25
CA TRP A 33 12.20 -2.79 15.12
C TRP A 33 11.52 -1.94 14.02
N VAL A 34 11.07 -0.73 14.32
CA VAL A 34 10.26 0.10 13.40
C VAL A 34 11.03 0.41 12.11
N PHE A 35 12.28 0.88 12.22
CA PHE A 35 13.07 1.22 11.04
C PHE A 35 13.41 0.01 10.15
N PRO A 36 13.96 -1.11 10.67
CA PRO A 36 14.17 -2.30 9.84
C PRO A 36 12.89 -2.81 9.19
N VAL A 37 11.76 -2.81 9.89
CA VAL A 37 10.48 -3.23 9.33
C VAL A 37 10.01 -2.29 8.23
N TYR A 38 10.19 -0.97 8.39
CA TYR A 38 9.89 -0.01 7.32
C TYR A 38 10.69 -0.31 6.05
N VAL A 39 12.00 -0.54 6.18
CA VAL A 39 12.86 -0.88 5.02
C VAL A 39 12.44 -2.20 4.37
N ILE A 40 12.18 -3.24 5.16
CA ILE A 40 11.72 -4.55 4.64
C ILE A 40 10.37 -4.40 3.95
N SER A 41 9.44 -3.65 4.52
CA SER A 41 8.13 -3.37 3.93
C SER A 41 8.26 -2.60 2.62
N PHE A 42 9.09 -1.56 2.59
CA PHE A 42 9.39 -0.81 1.37
C PHE A 42 9.93 -1.73 0.26
N LEU A 43 10.93 -2.56 0.55
CA LEU A 43 11.48 -3.48 -0.43
C LEU A 43 10.46 -4.51 -0.91
N ALA A 44 9.62 -5.02 -0.01
CA ALA A 44 8.56 -5.96 -0.37
C ALA A 44 7.51 -5.34 -1.29
N CYS A 45 7.12 -4.07 -1.06
CA CYS A 45 6.22 -3.35 -1.94
C CYS A 45 6.89 -3.01 -3.27
N ALA A 46 8.10 -2.45 -3.24
CA ALA A 46 8.82 -1.93 -4.40
C ALA A 46 9.17 -3.02 -5.41
N ILE A 47 9.63 -4.19 -4.95
CA ILE A 47 10.00 -5.33 -5.80
C ILE A 47 8.76 -6.21 -6.09
N GLY A 48 7.75 -6.13 -5.24
CA GLY A 48 6.49 -6.86 -5.38
C GLY A 48 5.54 -6.21 -6.40
N TRP A 49 4.35 -5.84 -5.96
CA TRP A 49 3.28 -5.37 -6.86
C TRP A 49 3.52 -4.00 -7.50
N GLU A 50 4.35 -3.11 -6.91
CA GLU A 50 4.62 -1.81 -7.49
C GLU A 50 5.36 -1.87 -8.83
N LEU A 51 6.15 -2.91 -9.09
CA LEU A 51 6.71 -3.16 -10.42
C LEU A 51 5.60 -3.41 -11.46
N TRP A 52 4.59 -4.20 -11.11
CA TRP A 52 3.48 -4.50 -12.00
C TRP A 52 2.60 -3.28 -12.21
N PHE A 53 2.23 -2.62 -11.14
CA PHE A 53 1.36 -1.45 -11.19
C PHE A 53 1.99 -0.28 -11.96
N THR A 54 3.25 0.01 -11.69
CA THR A 54 3.92 1.20 -12.23
C THR A 54 4.49 0.96 -13.62
N TYR A 55 5.16 -0.17 -13.83
CA TYR A 55 5.87 -0.46 -15.09
C TYR A 55 5.10 -1.37 -16.03
N GLY A 56 3.98 -1.92 -15.59
CA GLY A 56 3.21 -2.87 -16.37
C GLY A 56 3.95 -4.19 -16.60
N TRP A 57 4.80 -4.59 -15.68
CA TRP A 57 5.54 -5.84 -15.77
C TRP A 57 4.57 -7.01 -15.85
N ILE A 58 4.78 -7.92 -16.81
CA ILE A 58 3.88 -9.03 -17.18
C ILE A 58 2.50 -8.54 -17.68
N ASP A 59 2.40 -8.34 -19.00
CA ASP A 59 1.18 -8.03 -19.76
C ASP A 59 0.37 -6.81 -19.32
N GLY A 60 0.97 -5.93 -18.56
CA GLY A 60 0.37 -4.64 -18.19
C GLY A 60 0.87 -3.50 -19.06
N ALA A 61 0.10 -2.42 -19.15
CA ALA A 61 0.59 -1.13 -19.66
C ALA A 61 1.23 -0.32 -18.53
N ALA A 62 2.40 0.25 -18.78
CA ALA A 62 3.06 1.13 -17.80
C ALA A 62 2.14 2.31 -17.41
N VAL A 63 2.21 2.77 -16.17
CA VAL A 63 1.29 3.76 -15.61
C VAL A 63 1.28 5.09 -16.40
N ASN A 64 2.43 5.50 -16.92
CA ASN A 64 2.55 6.73 -17.72
C ASN A 64 1.84 6.65 -19.08
N LEU A 65 1.59 5.45 -19.59
CA LEU A 65 0.81 5.26 -20.83
C LEU A 65 -0.71 5.31 -20.59
N ARG A 66 -1.12 5.25 -19.34
CA ARG A 66 -2.55 5.21 -18.93
C ARG A 66 -3.04 6.50 -18.32
N ARG A 67 -2.14 7.35 -17.86
CA ARG A 67 -2.44 8.61 -17.19
C ARG A 67 -2.41 9.79 -18.15
N SER A 68 -2.96 10.91 -17.71
CA SER A 68 -2.84 12.20 -18.39
C SER A 68 -1.40 12.75 -18.34
N ASP A 69 -1.08 13.65 -19.28
CA ASP A 69 0.21 14.35 -19.28
C ASP A 69 0.40 15.19 -18.00
N ALA A 70 -0.68 15.77 -17.48
CA ALA A 70 -0.62 16.53 -16.23
C ALA A 70 -0.18 15.66 -15.05
N LEU A 71 -0.75 14.47 -14.90
CA LEU A 71 -0.32 13.52 -13.86
C LEU A 71 1.12 13.04 -14.08
N ASN A 72 1.52 12.76 -15.31
CA ASN A 72 2.88 12.33 -15.63
C ASN A 72 3.93 13.41 -15.32
N ASN A 73 3.59 14.68 -15.48
CA ASN A 73 4.46 15.80 -15.16
C ASN A 73 4.66 15.97 -13.64
N TRP A 74 3.59 15.85 -12.84
CA TRP A 74 3.64 16.05 -11.40
C TRP A 74 4.03 14.80 -10.61
N LEU A 75 3.78 13.63 -11.17
CA LEU A 75 4.10 12.34 -10.59
C LEU A 75 4.68 11.42 -11.67
N PRO A 76 5.93 11.66 -12.14
CA PRO A 76 6.60 10.82 -13.11
C PRO A 76 6.62 9.34 -12.69
N ARG A 77 6.66 8.44 -13.66
CA ARG A 77 6.55 6.99 -13.42
C ARG A 77 7.48 6.47 -12.32
N ASP A 78 8.76 6.82 -12.37
CA ASP A 78 9.75 6.30 -11.41
C ASP A 78 9.56 6.92 -10.01
N ILE A 79 9.14 8.18 -9.96
CA ILE A 79 8.74 8.84 -8.71
C ILE A 79 7.47 8.20 -8.15
N ASN A 80 6.49 7.88 -9.00
CA ASN A 80 5.28 7.17 -8.59
C ASN A 80 5.63 5.81 -7.94
N TRP A 81 6.47 5.01 -8.58
CA TRP A 81 6.95 3.75 -8.01
C TRP A 81 7.59 3.93 -6.63
N LEU A 82 8.49 4.89 -6.50
CA LEU A 82 9.18 5.17 -5.24
C LEU A 82 8.20 5.63 -4.16
N MET A 83 7.34 6.61 -4.48
CA MET A 83 6.40 7.19 -3.52
C MET A 83 5.33 6.19 -3.09
N ASN A 84 4.75 5.42 -4.01
CA ASN A 84 3.78 4.39 -3.63
C ASN A 84 4.41 3.33 -2.72
N SER A 85 5.59 2.83 -3.07
CA SER A 85 6.30 1.84 -2.25
C SER A 85 6.63 2.35 -0.84
N LEU A 86 7.08 3.61 -0.71
CA LEU A 86 7.33 4.24 0.59
C LEU A 86 6.02 4.52 1.34
N GLY A 87 4.97 4.93 0.64
CA GLY A 87 3.64 5.17 1.20
C GLY A 87 3.02 3.90 1.75
N ASP A 88 3.08 2.81 1.02
CA ASP A 88 2.61 1.50 1.45
C ASP A 88 3.32 1.01 2.72
N ALA A 89 4.64 1.16 2.75
CA ALA A 89 5.41 0.81 3.94
C ALA A 89 5.12 1.72 5.13
N GLY A 90 4.97 3.02 4.91
CA GLY A 90 4.77 4.03 5.96
C GLY A 90 3.31 4.26 6.31
N ALA A 91 2.55 4.86 5.38
CA ALA A 91 1.18 5.27 5.62
C ALA A 91 0.22 4.09 5.76
N VAL A 92 0.52 2.93 5.18
CA VAL A 92 -0.35 1.76 5.31
C VAL A 92 0.15 0.82 6.40
N LEU A 93 1.33 0.22 6.26
CA LEU A 93 1.77 -0.82 7.20
C LEU A 93 2.14 -0.26 8.57
N LEU A 94 2.98 0.78 8.67
CA LEU A 94 3.36 1.31 9.99
C LEU A 94 2.18 1.97 10.71
N SER A 95 1.29 2.68 10.01
CA SER A 95 0.07 3.20 10.63
C SER A 95 -0.88 2.07 11.06
N GLY A 96 -0.96 0.98 10.28
CA GLY A 96 -1.70 -0.22 10.66
C GLY A 96 -1.18 -0.84 11.96
N PHE A 97 0.15 -0.95 12.13
CA PHE A 97 0.75 -1.39 13.39
C PHE A 97 0.48 -0.42 14.54
N TRP A 98 0.48 0.88 14.27
CA TRP A 98 0.13 1.87 15.27
C TRP A 98 -1.34 1.76 15.70
N ILE A 99 -2.29 1.61 14.76
CA ILE A 99 -3.71 1.39 15.03
C ILE A 99 -3.90 0.09 15.82
N MET A 100 -3.24 -0.99 15.41
CA MET A 100 -3.25 -2.27 16.11
C MET A 100 -2.79 -2.13 17.55
N TRP A 101 -1.70 -1.40 17.80
CA TRP A 101 -1.17 -1.13 19.13
C TRP A 101 -2.10 -0.27 19.97
N MET A 102 -2.67 0.79 19.40
CA MET A 102 -3.66 1.63 20.09
C MET A 102 -4.90 0.84 20.50
N SER A 103 -5.40 -0.01 19.61
CA SER A 103 -6.57 -0.86 19.85
C SER A 103 -6.31 -1.97 20.89
N ALA A 104 -5.05 -2.31 21.10
CA ALA A 104 -4.62 -3.23 22.16
C ALA A 104 -4.24 -2.49 23.47
N TYR A 105 -4.80 -1.30 23.71
CA TYR A 105 -4.51 -0.48 24.88
C TYR A 105 -3.01 -0.22 25.09
N LYS A 106 -2.26 -0.06 24.01
CA LYS A 106 -0.80 0.15 23.98
C LYS A 106 0.02 -1.00 24.56
N ASP A 107 -0.53 -2.20 24.58
CA ASP A 107 0.17 -3.40 25.05
C ASP A 107 1.25 -3.82 24.05
N GLN A 108 2.52 -3.70 24.44
CA GLN A 108 3.68 -4.09 23.62
C GLN A 108 3.79 -5.59 23.37
N ARG A 109 3.14 -6.43 24.20
CA ARG A 109 3.18 -7.89 24.06
C ARG A 109 2.62 -8.39 22.73
N ILE A 110 1.76 -7.61 22.07
CA ILE A 110 1.28 -7.93 20.72
C ILE A 110 2.41 -7.98 19.69
N PHE A 111 3.55 -7.34 19.92
CA PHE A 111 4.72 -7.37 19.04
C PHE A 111 5.76 -8.43 19.44
N LEU A 112 5.51 -9.19 20.50
CA LEU A 112 6.38 -10.29 20.95
C LEU A 112 5.85 -11.66 20.55
N LYS A 113 4.54 -11.80 20.42
CA LYS A 113 3.87 -13.03 20.01
C LYS A 113 2.63 -12.74 19.18
N TRP A 114 2.26 -13.69 18.33
CA TRP A 114 1.07 -13.56 17.49
C TRP A 114 -0.19 -13.36 18.31
N ASN A 115 -0.96 -12.34 17.95
CA ASN A 115 -2.25 -12.03 18.57
C ASN A 115 -3.31 -11.87 17.46
N TRP A 116 -4.26 -12.79 17.41
CA TRP A 116 -5.29 -12.82 16.36
C TRP A 116 -6.21 -11.60 16.36
N LYS A 117 -6.58 -11.09 17.55
CA LYS A 117 -7.43 -9.89 17.66
C LYS A 117 -6.71 -8.66 17.10
N ALA A 118 -5.45 -8.49 17.46
CA ALA A 118 -4.62 -7.40 16.94
C ALA A 118 -4.40 -7.55 15.43
N PHE A 119 -4.12 -8.76 14.96
CA PHE A 119 -3.97 -9.05 13.53
C PHE A 119 -5.24 -8.76 12.72
N SER A 120 -6.43 -9.08 13.24
CA SER A 120 -7.68 -8.75 12.56
C SER A 120 -7.86 -7.25 12.36
N ILE A 121 -7.44 -6.42 13.32
CA ILE A 121 -7.46 -4.96 13.20
C ILE A 121 -6.51 -4.49 12.10
N LEU A 122 -5.29 -5.05 12.04
CA LEU A 122 -4.34 -4.77 10.98
C LEU A 122 -4.91 -5.13 9.60
N MET A 123 -5.54 -6.30 9.48
CA MET A 123 -6.18 -6.75 8.24
C MET A 123 -7.32 -5.83 7.80
N ILE A 124 -8.20 -5.44 8.72
CA ILE A 124 -9.31 -4.52 8.43
C ILE A 124 -8.77 -3.18 7.93
N TRP A 125 -7.72 -2.67 8.55
CA TRP A 125 -7.06 -1.45 8.10
C TRP A 125 -6.46 -1.60 6.71
N CYS A 126 -5.63 -2.62 6.48
CA CYS A 126 -4.92 -2.82 5.22
C CYS A 126 -5.88 -3.05 4.03
N ILE A 127 -6.92 -3.86 4.23
CA ILE A 127 -7.93 -4.10 3.19
C ILE A 127 -8.81 -2.86 3.00
N GLY A 128 -9.28 -2.25 4.09
CA GLY A 128 -10.18 -1.10 4.02
C GLY A 128 -9.55 0.11 3.32
N GLN A 129 -8.28 0.44 3.65
CA GLN A 129 -7.59 1.51 2.97
C GLN A 129 -7.35 1.19 1.49
N ASN A 130 -7.01 -0.07 1.14
CA ASN A 130 -6.80 -0.45 -0.24
C ASN A 130 -8.07 -0.36 -1.09
N ILE A 131 -9.23 -0.70 -0.54
CA ILE A 131 -10.52 -0.47 -1.19
C ILE A 131 -10.69 1.02 -1.53
N LEU A 132 -10.41 1.91 -0.58
CA LEU A 132 -10.48 3.36 -0.82
C LEU A 132 -9.46 3.82 -1.85
N VAL A 133 -8.23 3.32 -1.80
CA VAL A 133 -7.16 3.65 -2.76
C VAL A 133 -7.55 3.20 -4.17
N GLU A 134 -8.03 1.96 -4.33
CA GLU A 134 -8.44 1.46 -5.64
C GLU A 134 -9.63 2.22 -6.22
N MET A 135 -10.65 2.45 -5.42
CA MET A 135 -11.89 3.12 -5.86
C MET A 135 -11.69 4.60 -6.18
N PHE A 136 -10.85 5.31 -5.45
CA PHE A 136 -10.76 6.78 -5.56
C PHE A 136 -9.42 7.29 -6.10
N LEU A 137 -8.32 6.60 -5.88
CA LEU A 137 -7.02 7.08 -6.36
C LEU A 137 -6.59 6.37 -7.65
N TYR A 138 -6.68 5.07 -7.73
CA TYR A 138 -6.31 4.33 -8.93
C TYR A 138 -7.26 4.61 -10.08
N HIS A 139 -8.55 4.58 -9.82
CA HIS A 139 -9.55 4.90 -10.83
C HIS A 139 -9.33 6.29 -11.43
N ASP A 140 -9.02 7.27 -10.60
CA ASP A 140 -8.83 8.66 -11.05
C ASP A 140 -7.49 8.89 -11.77
N GLN A 141 -6.53 7.98 -11.66
CA GLN A 141 -5.29 8.03 -12.43
C GLN A 141 -5.47 7.57 -13.89
N LEU A 142 -6.56 6.89 -14.19
CA LEU A 142 -6.76 6.28 -15.49
C LEU A 142 -7.58 7.18 -16.39
N ALA A 143 -7.16 7.34 -17.65
CA ALA A 143 -8.01 7.95 -18.64
C ALA A 143 -9.30 7.13 -18.83
N ALA A 144 -10.41 7.79 -19.09
CA ALA A 144 -11.68 7.13 -19.35
C ALA A 144 -11.54 6.01 -20.41
N GLY A 145 -12.11 4.85 -20.13
CA GLY A 145 -12.08 3.71 -21.03
C GLY A 145 -10.78 2.86 -21.00
N LYS A 146 -9.79 3.23 -20.20
CA LYS A 146 -8.59 2.41 -20.03
C LYS A 146 -8.75 1.45 -18.84
N PRO A 147 -8.63 0.12 -19.04
CA PRO A 147 -8.74 -0.83 -17.95
C PRO A 147 -7.56 -0.70 -16.99
N LEU A 148 -7.81 -1.00 -15.72
CA LEU A 148 -6.73 -1.28 -14.78
C LEU A 148 -5.93 -2.48 -15.30
N SER A 149 -4.69 -2.26 -15.68
CA SER A 149 -3.81 -3.37 -16.05
C SER A 149 -3.17 -3.92 -14.79
N TRP A 150 -3.71 -4.97 -14.28
CA TRP A 150 -3.14 -5.72 -13.19
C TRP A 150 -2.59 -7.04 -13.73
N ALA A 151 -1.35 -7.05 -14.10
CA ALA A 151 -0.55 -8.24 -14.15
C ALA A 151 -0.30 -8.70 -12.70
N PRO A 152 -0.06 -9.94 -12.33
CA PRO A 152 0.16 -11.10 -13.20
C PRO A 152 -1.10 -11.92 -13.49
N LEU A 153 -2.28 -11.58 -12.93
CA LEU A 153 -3.47 -12.40 -13.11
C LEU A 153 -4.27 -12.05 -14.38
N SER A 154 -4.00 -10.89 -15.00
CA SER A 154 -4.68 -10.48 -16.22
C SER A 154 -4.62 -11.51 -17.36
N PRO A 155 -3.47 -12.16 -17.63
CA PRO A 155 -3.38 -13.18 -18.69
C PRO A 155 -4.23 -14.42 -18.42
N LEU A 156 -4.60 -14.67 -17.16
CA LEU A 156 -5.40 -15.83 -16.76
C LEU A 156 -6.90 -15.57 -16.93
N GLY A 157 -7.29 -14.35 -17.25
CA GLY A 157 -8.67 -13.96 -17.53
C GLY A 157 -9.49 -13.63 -16.29
N PRO A 158 -10.78 -13.24 -16.49
CA PRO A 158 -11.65 -12.73 -15.44
C PRO A 158 -11.93 -13.73 -14.31
N TYR A 159 -11.84 -15.01 -14.57
CA TYR A 159 -12.04 -16.05 -13.55
C TYR A 159 -11.01 -15.92 -12.41
N PHE A 160 -9.76 -15.60 -12.73
CA PHE A 160 -8.69 -15.46 -11.75
C PHE A 160 -8.57 -14.05 -11.17
N ASN A 161 -9.16 -13.07 -11.85
CA ASN A 161 -9.20 -11.69 -11.38
C ASN A 161 -10.64 -11.14 -11.48
N PRO A 162 -11.59 -11.69 -10.72
CA PRO A 162 -12.96 -11.23 -10.75
C PRO A 162 -13.10 -9.82 -10.18
N VAL A 163 -14.08 -9.10 -10.68
CA VAL A 163 -14.59 -7.88 -10.06
C VAL A 163 -15.33 -8.27 -8.78
N LEU A 164 -14.89 -7.74 -7.64
CA LEU A 164 -15.48 -7.99 -6.33
C LEU A 164 -16.64 -7.03 -6.02
N LEU A 165 -16.50 -5.79 -6.48
CA LEU A 165 -17.47 -4.73 -6.27
C LEU A 165 -17.41 -3.74 -7.43
N GLU A 166 -18.57 -3.28 -7.86
CA GLU A 166 -18.71 -2.18 -8.81
C GLU A 166 -19.64 -1.11 -8.23
N PHE A 167 -19.20 0.12 -8.22
CA PHE A 167 -19.96 1.25 -7.70
C PHE A 167 -19.63 2.53 -8.47
N ASN A 168 -20.63 3.19 -9.05
CA ASN A 168 -20.46 4.44 -9.82
C ASN A 168 -19.38 4.32 -10.91
N ASN A 169 -19.41 3.24 -11.69
CA ASN A 169 -18.43 2.93 -12.75
C ASN A 169 -16.98 2.77 -12.23
N ARG A 170 -16.81 2.53 -10.94
CA ARG A 170 -15.53 2.22 -10.30
C ARG A 170 -15.53 0.75 -9.90
N THR A 171 -14.46 0.06 -10.20
CA THR A 171 -14.34 -1.39 -9.96
C THR A 171 -13.31 -1.69 -8.90
N LEU A 172 -13.63 -2.66 -8.04
CA LEU A 172 -12.72 -3.29 -7.09
C LEU A 172 -12.43 -4.70 -7.57
N MET A 173 -11.17 -5.03 -7.78
CA MET A 173 -10.75 -6.32 -8.32
C MET A 173 -10.04 -7.16 -7.26
N LEU A 174 -10.16 -8.49 -7.37
CA LEU A 174 -9.49 -9.42 -6.44
C LEU A 174 -7.98 -9.22 -6.42
N GLN A 175 -7.37 -9.09 -7.57
CA GLN A 175 -5.91 -9.01 -7.71
C GLN A 175 -5.31 -7.85 -6.92
N SER A 176 -5.96 -6.70 -6.88
CA SER A 176 -5.50 -5.54 -6.12
C SER A 176 -5.53 -5.77 -4.60
N GLN A 177 -6.36 -6.71 -4.14
CA GLN A 177 -6.49 -7.05 -2.72
C GLN A 177 -5.49 -8.11 -2.26
N ILE A 178 -4.97 -8.96 -3.18
CA ILE A 178 -4.08 -10.07 -2.83
C ILE A 178 -2.84 -9.63 -2.06
N PRO A 179 -2.10 -8.57 -2.43
CA PRO A 179 -0.97 -8.09 -1.65
C PRO A 179 -1.34 -7.79 -0.21
N TRP A 180 -2.48 -7.16 0.01
CA TRP A 180 -2.97 -6.75 1.33
C TRP A 180 -3.60 -7.88 2.15
N LEU A 181 -3.91 -9.00 1.53
CA LEU A 181 -4.26 -10.25 2.24
C LEU A 181 -3.01 -10.98 2.76
N LEU A 182 -1.89 -10.90 2.04
CA LEU A 182 -0.69 -11.69 2.33
C LEU A 182 0.36 -10.91 3.11
N LEU A 183 0.70 -9.70 2.66
CA LEU A 183 1.80 -8.92 3.22
C LEU A 183 1.65 -8.59 4.70
N PRO A 184 0.49 -8.16 5.23
CA PRO A 184 0.34 -7.83 6.64
C PRO A 184 0.70 -8.99 7.56
N ALA A 185 0.35 -10.23 7.17
CA ALA A 185 0.71 -11.42 7.94
C ALA A 185 2.22 -11.68 7.96
N LEU A 186 2.86 -11.53 6.79
CA LEU A 186 4.31 -11.71 6.65
C LEU A 186 5.09 -10.66 7.44
N ILE A 187 4.68 -9.40 7.30
CA ILE A 187 5.34 -8.30 8.01
C ILE A 187 5.08 -8.36 9.52
N TYR A 188 3.87 -8.74 9.97
CA TYR A 188 3.62 -8.92 11.39
C TYR A 188 4.49 -10.03 12.01
N LYS A 189 4.64 -11.16 11.32
CA LYS A 189 5.60 -12.20 11.74
C LYS A 189 7.04 -11.68 11.79
N THR A 190 7.41 -10.84 10.83
CA THR A 190 8.73 -10.20 10.77
C THR A 190 8.94 -9.25 11.94
N VAL A 191 7.94 -8.43 12.30
CA VAL A 191 7.97 -7.59 13.50
C VAL A 191 8.24 -8.42 14.75
N ILE A 192 7.48 -9.50 14.96
CA ILE A 192 7.66 -10.39 16.11
C ILE A 192 9.08 -10.96 16.14
N LYS A 193 9.57 -11.48 14.99
CA LYS A 193 10.90 -12.08 14.89
C LYS A 193 12.03 -11.07 15.16
N ILE A 194 11.89 -9.84 14.65
CA ILE A 194 12.89 -8.79 14.86
C ILE A 194 12.83 -8.32 16.31
N ASN A 195 11.63 -8.05 16.85
CA ASN A 195 11.47 -7.52 18.20
C ASN A 195 11.99 -8.50 19.27
N THR A 196 11.74 -9.80 19.12
CA THR A 196 12.28 -10.83 20.03
C THR A 196 13.80 -10.96 19.99
N ARG A 197 14.47 -10.46 18.94
CA ARG A 197 15.94 -10.42 18.87
C ARG A 197 16.54 -9.20 19.55
N PHE A 198 15.76 -8.14 19.72
CA PHE A 198 16.17 -6.90 20.37
C PHE A 198 15.73 -6.81 21.85
N SER A 199 14.91 -7.77 22.30
CA SER A 199 14.51 -7.94 23.72
C SER A 199 15.49 -8.80 24.47
#